data_06b2c343d539bf7af95bcb7cab2d90e0
#
_entry.id   06b2c343d539bf7af95bcb7cab2d90e0
#
_cell.length_a   1.000
_cell.length_b   1.000
_cell.length_c   1.000
_cell.angle_alpha   90.00
_cell.angle_beta   90.00
_cell.angle_gamma   90.00
#
_symmetry.space_group_name_H-M   'P 1'
#
loop_
_entity.id
_entity.type
_entity.pdbx_description
1 polymer ?
#
loop_
_entity_poly.entity_id
_entity_poly.type
_entity_poly.pdbx_seq_one_letter_code
_entity_poly.pdbx_strand_id
1 'polypeptide(L)'
;MRAEYQFVDRWFVPGARIEDVYDVIGEQLEYPKWWGDVFLAVTGDEGPPRPGRRASILSRGFLPYKLRWSSEIVEAQRPRGFRMTVSGDFVGGGEWTLEEVDGGGSATLDWRPVVEKPFVKQLTPVLRPLFRVNHVWAMRRGQEGIVEYMRRRGGEPQ
;
A
#
# COMPACT_ATOMS: atom_id res chain seq x y z
N MET A 1 23.46 9.42 -7.11
CA MET A 1 23.10 8.75 -5.85
C MET A 1 21.62 8.40 -5.89
N ARG A 2 21.28 7.14 -5.63
CA ARG A 2 19.89 6.69 -5.62
C ARG A 2 19.22 7.07 -4.30
N ALA A 3 17.95 7.45 -4.38
CA ALA A 3 17.15 7.75 -3.21
C ALA A 3 16.45 6.47 -2.73
N GLU A 4 17.15 5.66 -1.95
CA GLU A 4 16.65 4.39 -1.44
C GLU A 4 16.03 4.55 -0.06
N TYR A 5 14.88 3.90 0.14
CA TYR A 5 14.14 3.93 1.39
C TYR A 5 13.72 2.51 1.76
N GLN A 6 13.56 2.29 3.05
CA GLN A 6 12.92 1.09 3.57
C GLN A 6 12.00 1.48 4.70
N PHE A 7 10.75 1.05 4.60
CA PHE A 7 9.73 1.30 5.63
C PHE A 7 9.07 -0.02 5.97
N VAL A 8 8.92 -0.28 7.27
CA VAL A 8 8.18 -1.44 7.76
C VAL A 8 7.07 -0.90 8.66
N ASP A 9 5.82 -1.15 8.27
CA ASP A 9 4.65 -0.66 8.98
C ASP A 9 3.70 -1.81 9.25
N ARG A 10 3.09 -1.78 10.43
CA ARG A 10 2.15 -2.78 10.85
C ARG A 10 0.79 -2.16 11.11
N TRP A 11 -0.23 -2.72 10.48
CA TRP A 11 -1.62 -2.35 10.71
C TRP A 11 -2.29 -3.41 11.57
N PHE A 12 -3.24 -2.97 12.39
CA PHE A 12 -4.11 -3.84 13.15
C PHE A 12 -5.56 -3.54 12.78
N VAL A 13 -6.33 -4.59 12.44
CA VAL A 13 -7.74 -4.46 12.10
C VAL A 13 -8.56 -5.23 13.12
N PRO A 14 -9.19 -4.53 14.08
CA PRO A 14 -9.94 -5.19 15.15
C PRO A 14 -11.08 -6.04 14.63
N GLY A 15 -11.24 -7.24 15.19
CA GLY A 15 -12.36 -8.12 14.89
C GLY A 15 -12.35 -8.75 13.50
N ALA A 16 -11.33 -8.47 12.68
CA ALA A 16 -11.27 -8.95 11.32
C ALA A 16 -10.56 -10.29 11.21
N ARG A 17 -11.04 -11.13 10.29
CA ARG A 17 -10.33 -12.35 9.88
C ARG A 17 -9.25 -11.97 8.88
N ILE A 18 -8.12 -12.69 8.91
CA ILE A 18 -7.02 -12.37 7.98
C ILE A 18 -7.40 -12.60 6.53
N GLU A 19 -8.31 -13.55 6.25
CA GLU A 19 -8.82 -13.77 4.90
C GLU A 19 -9.48 -12.49 4.36
N ASP A 20 -10.28 -11.84 5.18
CA ASP A 20 -10.99 -10.62 4.79
C ASP A 20 -10.03 -9.43 4.65
N VAL A 21 -9.05 -9.32 5.54
CA VAL A 21 -8.01 -8.29 5.44
C VAL A 21 -7.18 -8.49 4.18
N TYR A 22 -6.82 -9.74 3.91
CA TYR A 22 -6.06 -10.07 2.69
C TYR A 22 -6.83 -9.68 1.43
N ASP A 23 -8.12 -10.00 1.38
CA ASP A 23 -8.94 -9.72 0.20
C ASP A 23 -9.08 -8.20 -0.03
N VAL A 24 -9.15 -7.41 1.03
CA VAL A 24 -9.20 -5.94 0.90
C VAL A 24 -7.85 -5.36 0.46
N ILE A 25 -6.76 -5.77 1.09
CA ILE A 25 -5.41 -5.28 0.75
C ILE A 25 -5.00 -5.77 -0.63
N GLY A 26 -5.40 -6.98 -1.01
CA GLY A 26 -5.09 -7.56 -2.31
C GLY A 26 -5.85 -6.91 -3.46
N GLU A 27 -6.97 -6.25 -3.20
CA GLU A 27 -7.76 -5.61 -4.25
C GLU A 27 -7.33 -4.15 -4.44
N GLN A 28 -6.26 -3.95 -5.18
CA GLN A 28 -5.66 -2.63 -5.37
C GLN A 28 -6.57 -1.65 -6.11
N LEU A 29 -7.46 -2.15 -6.97
CA LEU A 29 -8.39 -1.29 -7.71
C LEU A 29 -9.36 -0.56 -6.79
N GLU A 30 -9.59 -1.08 -5.59
CA GLU A 30 -10.49 -0.49 -4.62
C GLU A 30 -9.80 0.47 -3.64
N TYR A 31 -8.47 0.61 -3.69
CA TYR A 31 -7.74 1.49 -2.78
C TYR A 31 -8.28 2.92 -2.73
N PRO A 32 -8.70 3.54 -3.84
CA PRO A 32 -9.27 4.88 -3.76
C PRO A 32 -10.51 5.00 -2.88
N LYS A 33 -11.21 3.91 -2.61
CA LYS A 33 -12.42 3.92 -1.76
C LYS A 33 -12.10 4.02 -0.28
N TRP A 34 -10.98 3.47 0.17
CA TRP A 34 -10.65 3.49 1.59
C TRP A 34 -9.29 4.12 1.88
N TRP A 35 -8.50 4.35 0.87
CA TRP A 35 -7.17 4.98 0.99
C TRP A 35 -7.06 6.15 0.00
N GLY A 36 -8.17 6.82 -0.22
CA GLY A 36 -8.31 7.83 -1.28
C GLY A 36 -7.50 9.09 -1.09
N ASP A 37 -7.05 9.37 0.13
CA ASP A 37 -6.16 10.51 0.37
C ASP A 37 -4.77 10.27 -0.22
N VAL A 38 -4.39 9.02 -0.42
CA VAL A 38 -3.09 8.61 -0.95
C VAL A 38 -3.21 8.06 -2.36
N PHE A 39 -4.14 7.14 -2.58
CA PHE A 39 -4.37 6.51 -3.88
C PHE A 39 -5.50 7.23 -4.61
N LEU A 40 -5.13 8.10 -5.54
CA LEU A 40 -6.10 8.92 -6.28
C LEU A 40 -6.80 8.13 -7.37
N ALA A 41 -6.08 7.25 -8.04
CA ALA A 41 -6.62 6.42 -9.10
C ALA A 41 -5.78 5.15 -9.23
N VAL A 42 -6.45 4.02 -9.39
CA VAL A 42 -5.79 2.73 -9.64
C VAL A 42 -6.58 2.03 -10.74
N THR A 43 -5.88 1.64 -11.80
CA THR A 43 -6.44 0.87 -12.91
C THR A 43 -5.57 -0.36 -13.15
N GLY A 44 -6.13 -1.40 -13.73
CA GLY A 44 -5.33 -2.59 -14.04
C GLY A 44 -6.16 -3.87 -14.08
N ASP A 45 -5.48 -4.98 -13.84
CA ASP A 45 -6.08 -6.31 -13.92
C ASP A 45 -7.02 -6.56 -12.74
N GLU A 46 -8.15 -7.19 -13.05
CA GLU A 46 -9.13 -7.57 -12.04
C GLU A 46 -8.78 -8.93 -11.41
N GLY A 47 -9.39 -9.20 -10.27
CA GLY A 47 -9.30 -10.48 -9.60
C GLY A 47 -8.33 -10.48 -8.41
N PRO A 48 -8.17 -11.64 -7.74
CA PRO A 48 -7.32 -11.73 -6.56
C PRO A 48 -5.84 -11.60 -6.90
N PRO A 49 -4.99 -11.33 -5.90
CA PRO A 49 -3.55 -11.34 -6.11
C PRO A 49 -3.08 -12.66 -6.72
N ARG A 50 -2.29 -12.55 -7.77
CA ARG A 50 -1.67 -13.68 -8.45
C ARG A 50 -0.42 -13.22 -9.18
N PRO A 51 0.56 -14.09 -9.41
CA PRO A 51 1.73 -13.72 -10.21
C PRO A 51 1.32 -13.16 -11.58
N GLY A 52 1.88 -12.02 -11.94
CA GLY A 52 1.60 -11.34 -13.20
C GLY A 52 0.49 -10.30 -13.15
N ARG A 53 -0.26 -10.21 -12.07
CA ARG A 53 -1.31 -9.19 -11.95
C ARG A 53 -0.68 -7.81 -11.86
N ARG A 54 -1.14 -6.89 -12.70
CA ARG A 54 -0.57 -5.53 -12.81
C ARG A 54 -1.60 -4.46 -12.49
N ALA A 55 -1.11 -3.35 -11.93
CA ALA A 55 -1.92 -2.17 -11.69
C ALA A 55 -1.10 -0.90 -11.98
N SER A 56 -1.79 0.12 -12.48
CA SER A 56 -1.22 1.45 -12.69
C SER A 56 -1.80 2.39 -11.66
N ILE A 57 -0.94 3.15 -11.00
CA ILE A 57 -1.29 3.89 -9.79
C ILE A 57 -0.92 5.35 -9.94
N LEU A 58 -1.86 6.22 -9.55
CA LEU A 58 -1.60 7.64 -9.32
C LEU A 58 -1.78 7.87 -7.83
N SER A 59 -0.70 8.26 -7.16
CA SER A 59 -0.72 8.48 -5.70
C SER A 59 -0.16 9.84 -5.34
N ARG A 60 -0.44 10.25 -4.11
CA ARG A 60 0.13 11.44 -3.53
C ARG A 60 0.28 11.27 -2.01
N GLY A 61 1.03 12.18 -1.39
CA GLY A 61 1.03 12.35 0.04
C GLY A 61 0.59 13.75 0.38
N PHE A 62 1.02 14.27 1.53
CA PHE A 62 0.78 15.67 1.85
C PHE A 62 1.76 16.61 1.12
N LEU A 63 2.81 16.07 0.51
CA LEU A 63 3.74 16.85 -0.30
C LEU A 63 3.06 17.27 -1.62
N PRO A 64 3.44 18.43 -2.18
CA PRO A 64 2.70 19.00 -3.32
C PRO A 64 3.07 18.41 -4.67
N TYR A 65 3.20 17.09 -4.77
CA TYR A 65 3.44 16.43 -6.06
C TYR A 65 2.75 15.07 -6.08
N LYS A 66 2.42 14.64 -7.29
CA LYS A 66 1.81 13.34 -7.53
C LYS A 66 2.86 12.38 -8.08
N LEU A 67 2.68 11.11 -7.82
CA LEU A 67 3.57 10.04 -8.26
C LEU A 67 2.80 9.05 -9.10
N ARG A 68 3.37 8.70 -10.24
CA ARG A 68 2.80 7.71 -11.17
C ARG A 68 3.70 6.50 -11.19
N TRP A 69 3.13 5.35 -10.90
CA TRP A 69 3.90 4.12 -10.82
C TRP A 69 3.01 2.91 -11.11
N SER A 70 3.63 1.78 -11.32
CA SER A 70 2.94 0.54 -11.61
C SER A 70 3.43 -0.55 -10.68
N SER A 71 2.54 -1.49 -10.36
CA SER A 71 2.89 -2.67 -9.56
C SER A 71 2.65 -3.93 -10.36
N GLU A 72 3.45 -4.96 -10.09
CA GLU A 72 3.23 -6.30 -10.59
C GLU A 72 3.38 -7.27 -9.42
N ILE A 73 2.37 -8.09 -9.18
CA ILE A 73 2.44 -9.12 -8.15
C ILE A 73 3.28 -10.26 -8.69
N VAL A 74 4.29 -10.66 -7.93
CA VAL A 74 5.22 -11.72 -8.32
C VAL A 74 5.04 -12.99 -7.51
N GLU A 75 4.41 -12.89 -6.33
CA GLU A 75 4.15 -14.03 -5.46
C GLU A 75 2.91 -13.74 -4.64
N ALA A 76 2.03 -14.73 -4.45
CA ALA A 76 0.83 -14.57 -3.64
C ALA A 76 0.51 -15.87 -2.92
N GLN A 77 0.22 -15.79 -1.61
CA GLN A 77 -0.20 -16.90 -0.76
C GLN A 77 -1.34 -16.44 0.13
N ARG A 78 -2.56 -16.62 -0.33
CA ARG A 78 -3.74 -16.27 0.45
C ARG A 78 -3.89 -17.20 1.65
N PRO A 79 -4.14 -16.73 2.86
CA PRO A 79 -4.28 -15.33 3.28
C PRO A 79 -3.03 -14.74 3.93
N ARG A 80 -1.87 -15.32 3.69
CA ARG A 80 -0.62 -14.98 4.40
C ARG A 80 0.07 -13.73 3.87
N GLY A 81 -0.06 -13.45 2.58
CA GLY A 81 0.55 -12.26 2.01
C GLY A 81 0.78 -12.34 0.52
N PHE A 82 1.38 -11.30 0.00
CA PHE A 82 1.81 -11.25 -1.39
C PHE A 82 2.97 -10.27 -1.53
N ARG A 83 3.77 -10.48 -2.57
CA ARG A 83 4.92 -9.65 -2.88
C ARG A 83 4.75 -9.05 -4.26
N MET A 84 5.18 -7.80 -4.41
CA MET A 84 5.08 -7.08 -5.66
C MET A 84 6.37 -6.35 -5.97
N THR A 85 6.60 -6.12 -7.27
CA THR A 85 7.63 -5.19 -7.75
C THR A 85 6.94 -3.95 -8.27
N VAL A 86 7.65 -2.83 -8.26
CA VAL A 86 7.11 -1.56 -8.71
C VAL A 86 8.07 -0.88 -9.69
N SER A 87 7.51 -0.06 -10.57
CA SER A 87 8.25 0.70 -11.56
C SER A 87 7.56 2.03 -11.83
N GLY A 88 8.27 2.99 -12.42
CA GLY A 88 7.78 4.33 -12.66
C GLY A 88 8.51 5.34 -11.79
N ASP A 89 7.79 6.26 -11.17
CA ASP A 89 8.39 7.24 -10.25
C ASP A 89 9.02 6.57 -9.03
N PHE A 90 8.52 5.39 -8.66
CA PHE A 90 9.19 4.46 -7.74
C PHE A 90 9.65 3.23 -8.51
N VAL A 91 10.79 2.68 -8.13
CA VAL A 91 11.18 1.31 -8.48
C VAL A 91 11.49 0.55 -7.19
N GLY A 92 11.48 -0.78 -7.27
CA GLY A 92 11.77 -1.61 -6.10
C GLY A 92 10.64 -2.57 -5.81
N GLY A 93 10.23 -2.69 -4.54
CA GLY A 93 9.20 -3.66 -4.21
C GLY A 93 8.59 -3.48 -2.84
N GLY A 94 7.60 -4.31 -2.59
CA GLY A 94 6.92 -4.38 -1.31
C GLY A 94 6.38 -5.77 -1.06
N GLU A 95 6.23 -6.08 0.22
CA GLU A 95 5.69 -7.36 0.67
C GLU A 95 4.71 -7.13 1.81
N TRP A 96 3.50 -7.66 1.64
CA TRP A 96 2.51 -7.71 2.70
C TRP A 96 2.56 -9.07 3.37
N THR A 97 2.58 -9.08 4.70
CA THR A 97 2.50 -10.28 5.52
C THR A 97 1.35 -10.12 6.51
N LEU A 98 0.47 -11.11 6.57
CA LEU A 98 -0.72 -11.06 7.42
C LEU A 98 -0.70 -12.18 8.44
N GLU A 99 -1.15 -11.87 9.66
CA GLU A 99 -1.22 -12.83 10.77
C GLU A 99 -2.49 -12.61 11.59
N GLU A 100 -3.08 -13.71 12.07
CA GLU A 100 -4.10 -13.60 13.08
C GLU A 100 -3.43 -13.29 14.42
N VAL A 101 -4.00 -12.31 15.12
CA VAL A 101 -3.52 -11.91 16.45
C VAL A 101 -4.71 -11.80 17.37
N ASP A 102 -4.44 -11.68 18.67
CA ASP A 102 -5.52 -11.51 19.64
C ASP A 102 -6.35 -10.28 19.30
N GLY A 103 -7.65 -10.50 19.10
CA GLY A 103 -8.60 -9.43 18.84
C GLY A 103 -8.75 -9.03 17.38
N GLY A 104 -8.07 -9.68 16.44
CA GLY A 104 -8.24 -9.32 15.02
C GLY A 104 -7.15 -9.81 14.10
N GLY A 105 -6.92 -9.07 13.01
CA GLY A 105 -5.89 -9.37 12.04
C GLY A 105 -4.81 -8.31 12.01
N SER A 106 -3.56 -8.69 11.78
CA SER A 106 -2.48 -7.75 11.55
C SER A 106 -1.95 -7.87 10.14
N ALA A 107 -1.54 -6.76 9.56
CA ALA A 107 -0.93 -6.70 8.23
C ALA A 107 0.32 -5.84 8.30
N THR A 108 1.44 -6.42 7.90
CA THR A 108 2.73 -5.74 7.90
C THR A 108 3.18 -5.51 6.46
N LEU A 109 3.51 -4.27 6.13
CA LEU A 109 4.09 -3.93 4.85
C LEU A 109 5.58 -3.65 5.02
N ASP A 110 6.40 -4.38 4.29
CA ASP A 110 7.82 -4.07 4.09
C ASP A 110 7.92 -3.40 2.73
N TRP A 111 8.14 -2.09 2.73
CA TRP A 111 8.13 -1.26 1.52
C TRP A 111 9.52 -0.70 1.25
N ARG A 112 10.07 -1.00 0.07
CA ARG A 112 11.44 -0.64 -0.31
C ARG A 112 11.45 0.11 -1.63
N PRO A 113 11.01 1.38 -1.63
CA PRO A 113 11.00 2.17 -2.85
C PRO A 113 12.35 2.82 -3.10
N VAL A 114 12.69 2.92 -4.39
CA VAL A 114 13.78 3.77 -4.86
C VAL A 114 13.12 4.87 -5.70
N VAL A 115 13.30 6.12 -5.33
CA VAL A 115 12.66 7.24 -6.02
C VAL A 115 13.48 7.60 -7.25
N GLU A 116 12.85 7.52 -8.43
CA GLU A 116 13.49 7.77 -9.72
C GLU A 116 13.06 9.09 -10.35
N LYS A 117 12.11 9.82 -9.76
CA LYS A 117 11.68 11.13 -10.26
C LYS A 117 12.86 12.10 -10.16
N PRO A 118 13.38 12.67 -11.28
CA PRO A 118 14.64 13.41 -11.24
C PRO A 118 14.69 14.57 -10.26
N PHE A 119 13.64 15.37 -10.22
CA PHE A 119 13.56 16.52 -9.30
C PHE A 119 13.65 16.08 -7.84
N VAL A 120 12.87 15.06 -7.47
CA VAL A 120 12.83 14.54 -6.11
C VAL A 120 14.16 13.89 -5.75
N LYS A 121 14.74 13.15 -6.69
CA LYS A 121 16.02 12.46 -6.53
C LYS A 121 17.15 13.42 -6.19
N GLN A 122 17.22 14.56 -6.87
CA GLN A 122 18.27 15.56 -6.65
C GLN A 122 18.18 16.21 -5.27
N LEU A 123 16.97 16.34 -4.72
CA LEU A 123 16.71 16.98 -3.44
C LEU A 123 16.64 15.99 -2.27
N THR A 124 16.95 14.72 -2.50
CA THR A 124 16.80 13.66 -1.50
C THR A 124 17.44 13.97 -0.14
N PRO A 125 18.69 14.49 -0.07
CA PRO A 125 19.29 14.76 1.25
C PRO A 125 18.47 15.74 2.10
N VAL A 126 17.83 16.71 1.45
CA VAL A 126 16.97 17.70 2.13
C VAL A 126 15.58 17.13 2.40
N LEU A 127 15.06 16.32 1.48
CA LEU A 127 13.69 15.85 1.54
C LEU A 127 13.51 14.53 2.29
N ARG A 128 14.61 13.82 2.61
CA ARG A 128 14.51 12.51 3.26
C ARG A 128 13.66 12.53 4.54
N PRO A 129 13.83 13.49 5.47
CA PRO A 129 12.94 13.54 6.64
C PRO A 129 11.48 13.80 6.27
N LEU A 130 11.24 14.60 5.23
CA LEU A 130 9.88 14.89 4.76
C LEU A 130 9.24 13.65 4.15
N PHE A 131 10.00 12.84 3.42
CA PHE A 131 9.49 11.58 2.88
C PHE A 131 9.11 10.60 3.98
N ARG A 132 9.87 10.56 5.08
CA ARG A 132 9.52 9.72 6.23
C ARG A 132 8.22 10.17 6.87
N VAL A 133 8.07 11.48 7.09
CA VAL A 133 6.83 12.04 7.65
C VAL A 133 5.67 11.78 6.72
N ASN A 134 5.89 11.97 5.42
CA ASN A 134 4.88 11.70 4.41
C ASN A 134 4.45 10.22 4.41
N HIS A 135 5.41 9.31 4.51
CA HIS A 135 5.12 7.88 4.55
C HIS A 135 4.31 7.51 5.81
N VAL A 136 4.70 8.04 6.97
CA VAL A 136 3.97 7.81 8.22
C VAL A 136 2.53 8.32 8.10
N TRP A 137 2.36 9.50 7.51
CA TRP A 137 1.02 10.06 7.26
C TRP A 137 0.21 9.14 6.34
N ALA A 138 0.81 8.71 5.21
CA ALA A 138 0.13 7.86 4.23
C ALA A 138 -0.30 6.53 4.84
N MET A 139 0.57 5.90 5.64
CA MET A 139 0.26 4.62 6.28
C MET A 139 -0.79 4.78 7.38
N ARG A 140 -0.77 5.88 8.10
CA ARG A 140 -1.81 6.18 9.09
C ARG A 140 -3.18 6.32 8.43
N ARG A 141 -3.23 7.05 7.31
CA ARG A 141 -4.48 7.21 6.55
C ARG A 141 -4.98 5.86 6.04
N GLY A 142 -4.07 4.98 5.62
CA GLY A 142 -4.43 3.63 5.21
C GLY A 142 -4.97 2.79 6.36
N GLN A 143 -4.34 2.84 7.54
CA GLN A 143 -4.80 2.14 8.73
C GLN A 143 -6.21 2.59 9.13
N GLU A 144 -6.44 3.89 9.18
CA GLU A 144 -7.75 4.44 9.49
C GLU A 144 -8.78 4.04 8.44
N GLY A 145 -8.38 4.13 7.17
CA GLY A 145 -9.26 3.83 6.05
C GLY A 145 -9.69 2.38 6.01
N ILE A 146 -8.76 1.43 6.20
CA ILE A 146 -9.11 0.01 6.15
C ILE A 146 -10.00 -0.40 7.32
N VAL A 147 -9.74 0.12 8.51
CA VAL A 147 -10.56 -0.18 9.68
C VAL A 147 -12.00 0.29 9.45
N GLU A 148 -12.17 1.53 8.98
CA GLU A 148 -13.49 2.08 8.71
C GLU A 148 -14.20 1.35 7.57
N TYR A 149 -13.47 1.04 6.50
CA TYR A 149 -14.02 0.34 5.34
C TYR A 149 -14.51 -1.05 5.70
N MET A 150 -13.73 -1.80 6.48
CA MET A 150 -14.10 -3.14 6.90
C MET A 150 -15.24 -3.11 7.93
N ARG A 151 -15.25 -2.10 8.80
CA ARG A 151 -16.35 -1.91 9.76
C ARG A 151 -17.67 -1.69 9.03
N ARG A 152 -17.67 -0.87 8.01
CA ARG A 152 -18.88 -0.60 7.19
C ARG A 152 -19.36 -1.86 6.48
N ARG A 153 -18.44 -2.62 5.91
CA ARG A 153 -18.79 -3.86 5.21
C ARG A 153 -19.37 -4.92 6.15
N GLY A 154 -18.80 -5.04 7.35
CA GLY A 154 -19.30 -5.99 8.35
C GLY A 154 -20.62 -5.59 8.98
N GLY A 155 -20.93 -4.30 9.00
CA GLY A 155 -22.17 -3.76 9.57
C GLY A 155 -23.32 -3.59 8.59
N GLU A 156 -23.08 -3.77 7.28
CA GLU A 156 -24.13 -3.63 6.28
C GLU A 156 -25.05 -4.86 6.29
N PRO A 157 -26.38 -4.66 6.33
CA PRO A 157 -27.32 -5.77 6.16
C PRO A 157 -27.19 -6.31 4.75
N GLN A 158 -27.01 -7.61 4.66
CA GLN A 158 -26.93 -8.30 3.37
C GLN A 158 -28.34 -8.59 2.84
#